data_8180c54182c5472f9c50d3f27f00ea9a
#
_entry.id   8180c54182c5472f9c50d3f27f00ea9a
#
_cell.length_a   1.000
_cell.length_b   1.000
_cell.length_c   1.000
_cell.angle_alpha   90.00
_cell.angle_beta   90.00
_cell.angle_gamma   90.00
#
_symmetry.space_group_name_H-M   'P 1'
#
loop_
_entity.id
_entity.type
_entity.pdbx_description
1 polymer ?
#
loop_
_entity_poly.entity_id
_entity_poly.type
_entity_poly.pdbx_seq_one_letter_code
_entity_poly.pdbx_strand_id
1 'polypeptide(L)'
;MKKILATMMLAGSIVHAADVPVMNVPTVNQRMKSARTAIAQSDWRTAKFETQKVVDEEPSNADAHNLLAYTYRKQEKPDLAKAFEHYKTALKLNPQHKGAHEYIGEAYLMDRKPAMAEQHLSDLEKICGNRQCEEYQDLAKALAAYRKANP
;
A
#
# COMPACT_ATOMS: atom_id res chain seq x y z
N MET A 1 44.39 1.48 74.47
CA MET A 1 44.17 0.73 73.20
C MET A 1 42.80 1.16 72.65
N LYS A 2 42.78 2.11 71.76
CA LYS A 2 41.50 2.60 71.15
C LYS A 2 41.32 1.96 69.79
N LYS A 3 40.26 1.16 69.66
CA LYS A 3 39.86 0.56 68.37
C LYS A 3 39.03 1.56 67.62
N ILE A 4 39.50 1.96 66.45
CA ILE A 4 38.77 2.82 65.50
C ILE A 4 38.03 1.87 64.55
N LEU A 5 36.68 1.87 64.64
CA LEU A 5 35.83 1.23 63.65
C LEU A 5 35.71 2.17 62.43
N ALA A 6 36.19 1.73 61.28
CA ALA A 6 35.96 2.43 60.00
C ALA A 6 34.64 1.93 59.40
N THR A 7 33.64 2.78 59.39
CA THR A 7 32.36 2.54 58.70
C THR A 7 32.51 2.78 57.22
N MET A 8 32.48 1.76 56.41
CA MET A 8 32.56 1.83 54.95
C MET A 8 31.16 2.10 54.43
N MET A 9 30.89 3.37 53.98
CA MET A 9 29.67 3.72 53.28
C MET A 9 29.76 3.21 51.82
N LEU A 10 28.94 2.20 51.46
CA LEU A 10 28.69 1.85 50.08
C LEU A 10 27.77 2.93 49.47
N ALA A 11 28.31 3.77 48.65
CA ALA A 11 27.53 4.63 47.79
C ALA A 11 26.93 3.79 46.65
N GLY A 12 25.70 3.41 46.80
CA GLY A 12 24.92 2.74 45.74
C GLY A 12 24.65 3.74 44.60
N SER A 13 25.35 3.57 43.49
CA SER A 13 25.03 4.32 42.27
C SER A 13 23.66 3.86 41.74
N ILE A 14 22.66 4.70 41.91
CA ILE A 14 21.36 4.53 41.23
C ILE A 14 21.61 4.77 39.73
N VAL A 15 21.75 3.68 38.99
CA VAL A 15 21.70 3.77 37.52
C VAL A 15 20.26 4.16 37.17
N HIS A 16 20.07 5.43 36.85
CA HIS A 16 18.85 5.87 36.21
C HIS A 16 18.74 5.09 34.90
N ALA A 17 17.69 4.31 34.75
CA ALA A 17 17.26 3.78 33.45
C ALA A 17 16.79 4.99 32.62
N ALA A 18 17.78 5.75 32.13
CA ALA A 18 17.54 6.95 31.35
C ALA A 18 17.28 6.55 29.92
N ASP A 19 16.14 6.97 29.44
CA ASP A 19 15.87 7.40 28.07
C ASP A 19 16.44 6.51 26.97
N VAL A 20 15.87 5.31 26.87
CA VAL A 20 15.86 4.67 25.56
C VAL A 20 14.96 5.55 24.69
N PRO A 21 15.46 6.21 23.62
CA PRO A 21 14.61 6.99 22.74
C PRO A 21 13.51 6.07 22.23
N VAL A 22 12.27 6.39 22.58
CA VAL A 22 11.10 5.69 22.03
C VAL A 22 11.14 5.97 20.53
N MET A 23 11.66 5.00 19.77
CA MET A 23 11.60 5.07 18.32
C MET A 23 10.12 5.13 17.96
N ASN A 24 9.69 6.30 17.49
CA ASN A 24 8.31 6.52 17.08
C ASN A 24 8.05 5.73 15.78
N VAL A 25 7.67 4.46 15.93
CA VAL A 25 7.34 3.60 14.79
C VAL A 25 6.07 4.16 14.14
N PRO A 26 6.08 4.50 12.85
CA PRO A 26 4.90 5.04 12.18
C PRO A 26 3.74 4.05 12.27
N THR A 27 2.55 4.55 12.57
CA THR A 27 1.32 3.76 12.53
C THR A 27 0.92 3.39 11.11
N VAL A 28 0.07 2.39 10.94
CA VAL A 28 -0.50 1.99 9.63
C VAL A 28 -1.09 3.19 8.90
N ASN A 29 -1.87 4.04 9.59
CA ASN A 29 -2.45 5.24 8.98
C ASN A 29 -1.38 6.24 8.50
N GLN A 30 -0.30 6.42 9.27
CA GLN A 30 0.82 7.29 8.86
C GLN A 30 1.54 6.72 7.65
N ARG A 31 1.78 5.39 7.62
CA ARG A 31 2.37 4.70 6.46
C ARG A 31 1.51 4.80 5.22
N MET A 32 0.20 4.59 5.33
CA MET A 32 -0.73 4.72 4.21
C MET A 32 -0.79 6.15 3.67
N LYS A 33 -0.72 7.15 4.54
CA LYS A 33 -0.62 8.57 4.13
C LYS A 33 0.71 8.84 3.41
N SER A 34 1.82 8.36 3.95
CA SER A 34 3.15 8.47 3.33
C SER A 34 3.18 7.81 1.95
N ALA A 35 2.62 6.60 1.83
CA ALA A 35 2.51 5.88 0.56
C ALA A 35 1.72 6.68 -0.50
N ARG A 36 0.55 7.23 -0.14
CA ARG A 36 -0.25 8.06 -1.06
C ARG A 36 0.50 9.33 -1.49
N THR A 37 1.20 9.97 -0.57
CA THR A 37 2.03 11.14 -0.88
C THR A 37 3.17 10.77 -1.84
N ALA A 38 3.86 9.67 -1.59
CA ALA A 38 4.91 9.16 -2.46
C ALA A 38 4.39 8.80 -3.86
N ILE A 39 3.20 8.19 -3.95
CA ILE A 39 2.51 7.90 -5.23
C ILE A 39 2.26 9.20 -6.00
N ALA A 40 1.72 10.23 -5.35
CA ALA A 40 1.46 11.53 -5.98
C ALA A 40 2.75 12.21 -6.50
N GLN A 41 3.88 11.92 -5.88
CA GLN A 41 5.22 12.40 -6.28
C GLN A 41 5.95 11.45 -7.23
N SER A 42 5.32 10.33 -7.63
CA SER A 42 5.95 9.25 -8.42
C SER A 42 7.21 8.66 -7.76
N ASP A 43 7.34 8.77 -6.43
CA ASP A 43 8.38 8.07 -5.65
C ASP A 43 7.95 6.63 -5.38
N TRP A 44 8.11 5.79 -6.40
CA TRP A 44 7.68 4.39 -6.37
C TRP A 44 8.44 3.56 -5.33
N ARG A 45 9.66 3.96 -4.99
CA ARG A 45 10.48 3.27 -3.97
C ARG A 45 9.88 3.47 -2.58
N THR A 46 9.61 4.71 -2.20
CA THR A 46 8.98 5.02 -0.90
C THR A 46 7.57 4.48 -0.84
N ALA A 47 6.77 4.65 -1.92
CA ALA A 47 5.42 4.11 -1.98
C ALA A 47 5.40 2.60 -1.75
N LYS A 48 6.27 1.84 -2.42
CA LYS A 48 6.41 0.39 -2.24
C LYS A 48 6.84 0.02 -0.82
N PHE A 49 7.84 0.70 -0.26
CA PHE A 49 8.33 0.43 1.09
C PHE A 49 7.21 0.59 2.12
N GLU A 50 6.49 1.72 2.08
CA GLU A 50 5.44 2.00 3.05
C GLU A 50 4.24 1.06 2.90
N THR A 51 3.81 0.78 1.66
CA THR A 51 2.70 -0.16 1.43
C THR A 51 3.06 -1.59 1.80
N GLN A 52 4.30 -2.02 1.53
CA GLN A 52 4.79 -3.35 1.94
C GLN A 52 4.76 -3.48 3.46
N LYS A 53 5.22 -2.45 4.20
CA LYS A 53 5.16 -2.44 5.67
C LYS A 53 3.74 -2.57 6.19
N VAL A 54 2.76 -1.92 5.55
CA VAL A 54 1.36 -2.08 5.94
C VAL A 54 0.85 -3.49 5.64
N VAL A 55 1.18 -4.06 4.49
CA VAL A 55 0.80 -5.45 4.16
C VAL A 55 1.42 -6.46 5.13
N ASP A 56 2.67 -6.23 5.58
CA ASP A 56 3.34 -7.08 6.57
C ASP A 56 2.68 -6.98 7.96
N GLU A 57 2.23 -5.79 8.35
CA GLU A 57 1.59 -5.51 9.65
C GLU A 57 0.10 -5.91 9.63
N GLU A 58 -0.61 -5.64 8.54
CA GLU A 58 -2.04 -5.90 8.33
C GLU A 58 -2.29 -6.64 7.00
N PRO A 59 -2.05 -7.96 6.94
CA PRO A 59 -2.22 -8.73 5.70
C PRO A 59 -3.65 -8.74 5.13
N SER A 60 -4.65 -8.33 5.91
CA SER A 60 -6.05 -8.19 5.49
C SER A 60 -6.43 -6.77 5.06
N ASN A 61 -5.49 -5.85 4.94
CA ASN A 61 -5.74 -4.48 4.51
C ASN A 61 -5.84 -4.40 2.98
N ALA A 62 -7.09 -4.40 2.46
CA ALA A 62 -7.35 -4.36 1.02
C ALA A 62 -6.76 -3.11 0.33
N ASP A 63 -6.85 -1.94 0.98
CA ASP A 63 -6.28 -0.69 0.46
C ASP A 63 -4.75 -0.77 0.30
N ALA A 64 -4.07 -1.38 1.28
CA ALA A 64 -2.62 -1.55 1.22
C ALA A 64 -2.21 -2.48 0.07
N HIS A 65 -2.91 -3.60 -0.11
CA HIS A 65 -2.69 -4.48 -1.26
C HIS A 65 -2.95 -3.75 -2.59
N ASN A 66 -4.03 -2.98 -2.69
CA ASN A 66 -4.32 -2.19 -3.89
C ASN A 66 -3.20 -1.18 -4.21
N LEU A 67 -2.73 -0.42 -3.22
CA LEU A 67 -1.66 0.56 -3.43
C LEU A 67 -0.30 -0.10 -3.71
N LEU A 68 0.00 -1.24 -3.08
CA LEU A 68 1.22 -1.99 -3.37
C LEU A 68 1.22 -2.52 -4.82
N ALA A 69 0.08 -3.07 -5.27
CA ALA A 69 -0.12 -3.48 -6.65
C ALA A 69 0.07 -2.32 -7.63
N TYR A 70 -0.50 -1.16 -7.30
CA TYR A 70 -0.35 0.06 -8.09
C TYR A 70 1.11 0.45 -8.24
N THR A 71 1.92 0.38 -7.17
CA THR A 71 3.35 0.71 -7.23
C THR A 71 4.12 -0.28 -8.12
N TYR A 72 3.81 -1.59 -8.05
CA TYR A 72 4.41 -2.58 -8.95
C TYR A 72 4.08 -2.33 -10.42
N ARG A 73 2.85 -1.86 -10.71
CA ARG A 73 2.43 -1.55 -12.06
C ARG A 73 3.05 -0.25 -12.61
N LYS A 74 3.23 0.77 -11.74
CA LYS A 74 3.63 2.13 -12.14
C LYS A 74 5.13 2.40 -12.08
N GLN A 75 5.92 1.54 -11.44
CA GLN A 75 7.38 1.70 -11.38
C GLN A 75 8.00 1.66 -12.80
N GLU A 76 9.23 2.16 -12.93
CA GLU A 76 9.94 2.29 -14.22
C GLU A 76 9.97 0.98 -15.03
N LYS A 77 10.14 -0.15 -14.34
CA LYS A 77 10.01 -1.50 -14.93
C LYS A 77 8.82 -2.21 -14.26
N PRO A 78 7.63 -2.16 -14.86
CA PRO A 78 6.44 -2.75 -14.28
C PRO A 78 6.60 -4.26 -14.00
N ASP A 79 6.22 -4.67 -12.79
CA ASP A 79 6.09 -6.08 -12.42
C ASP A 79 4.59 -6.44 -12.38
N LEU A 80 4.05 -6.76 -13.56
CA LEU A 80 2.63 -7.07 -13.68
C LEU A 80 2.23 -8.35 -12.93
N ALA A 81 3.17 -9.32 -12.78
CA ALA A 81 2.86 -10.54 -12.05
C ALA A 81 2.56 -10.24 -10.58
N LYS A 82 3.42 -9.46 -9.91
CA LYS A 82 3.19 -9.01 -8.53
C LYS A 82 2.00 -8.05 -8.42
N ALA A 83 1.83 -7.15 -9.39
CA ALA A 83 0.66 -6.28 -9.42
C ALA A 83 -0.64 -7.09 -9.43
N PHE A 84 -0.78 -8.10 -10.30
CA PHE A 84 -1.96 -8.96 -10.33
C PHE A 84 -2.16 -9.77 -9.04
N GLU A 85 -1.09 -10.27 -8.43
CA GLU A 85 -1.16 -10.98 -7.15
C GLU A 85 -1.83 -10.11 -6.09
N HIS A 86 -1.33 -8.89 -5.91
CA HIS A 86 -1.84 -7.98 -4.88
C HIS A 86 -3.21 -7.40 -5.22
N TYR A 87 -3.52 -7.06 -6.50
CA TYR A 87 -4.87 -6.64 -6.88
C TYR A 87 -5.90 -7.73 -6.62
N LYS A 88 -5.61 -8.99 -6.97
CA LYS A 88 -6.49 -10.13 -6.68
C LYS A 88 -6.69 -10.33 -5.18
N THR A 89 -5.64 -10.14 -4.37
CA THR A 89 -5.74 -10.17 -2.92
C THR A 89 -6.65 -9.05 -2.41
N ALA A 90 -6.49 -7.81 -2.89
CA ALA A 90 -7.36 -6.71 -2.54
C ALA A 90 -8.83 -7.00 -2.86
N LEU A 91 -9.12 -7.54 -4.05
CA LEU A 91 -10.48 -7.91 -4.46
C LEU A 91 -11.04 -9.13 -3.70
N LYS A 92 -10.20 -10.05 -3.27
CA LYS A 92 -10.61 -11.16 -2.39
C LYS A 92 -11.01 -10.64 -1.00
N LEU A 93 -10.28 -9.66 -0.47
CA LEU A 93 -10.54 -9.03 0.83
C LEU A 93 -11.75 -8.09 0.76
N ASN A 94 -11.87 -7.32 -0.30
CA ASN A 94 -12.99 -6.41 -0.56
C ASN A 94 -13.43 -6.53 -2.03
N PRO A 95 -14.45 -7.36 -2.34
CA PRO A 95 -14.96 -7.53 -3.70
C PRO A 95 -15.57 -6.27 -4.33
N GLN A 96 -15.87 -5.25 -3.53
CA GLN A 96 -16.43 -3.98 -3.99
C GLN A 96 -15.39 -2.84 -3.99
N HIS A 97 -14.11 -3.17 -3.91
CA HIS A 97 -13.03 -2.18 -3.89
C HIS A 97 -12.87 -1.52 -5.27
N LYS A 98 -13.50 -0.37 -5.47
CA LYS A 98 -13.55 0.34 -6.76
C LYS A 98 -12.16 0.57 -7.37
N GLY A 99 -11.23 1.17 -6.60
CA GLY A 99 -9.88 1.41 -7.11
C GLY A 99 -9.11 0.13 -7.49
N ALA A 100 -9.39 -1.01 -6.85
CA ALA A 100 -8.76 -2.26 -7.26
C ALA A 100 -9.35 -2.80 -8.57
N HIS A 101 -10.66 -2.64 -8.81
CA HIS A 101 -11.26 -2.96 -10.10
C HIS A 101 -10.74 -2.07 -11.24
N GLU A 102 -10.63 -0.77 -11.01
CA GLU A 102 -10.04 0.18 -11.96
C GLU A 102 -8.60 -0.23 -12.31
N TYR A 103 -7.75 -0.34 -11.30
CA TYR A 103 -6.30 -0.51 -11.51
C TYR A 103 -5.92 -1.89 -12.05
N ILE A 104 -6.64 -2.95 -11.66
CA ILE A 104 -6.43 -4.28 -12.27
C ILE A 104 -6.92 -4.30 -13.72
N GLY A 105 -8.01 -3.57 -14.03
CA GLY A 105 -8.48 -3.39 -15.39
C GLY A 105 -7.41 -2.73 -16.28
N GLU A 106 -6.80 -1.64 -15.80
CA GLU A 106 -5.68 -1.00 -16.50
C GLU A 106 -4.45 -1.93 -16.63
N ALA A 107 -4.15 -2.74 -15.59
CA ALA A 107 -3.08 -3.73 -15.67
C ALA A 107 -3.36 -4.79 -16.76
N TYR A 108 -4.61 -5.20 -16.93
CA TYR A 108 -5.00 -6.10 -18.02
C TYR A 108 -4.84 -5.47 -19.40
N LEU A 109 -5.07 -4.17 -19.56
CA LEU A 109 -4.77 -3.48 -20.83
C LEU A 109 -3.27 -3.48 -21.12
N MET A 110 -2.41 -3.26 -20.10
CA MET A 110 -0.96 -3.39 -20.25
C MET A 110 -0.53 -4.81 -20.65
N ASP A 111 -1.25 -5.82 -20.14
CA ASP A 111 -1.02 -7.24 -20.45
C ASP A 111 -1.74 -7.71 -21.74
N ARG A 112 -2.28 -6.77 -22.54
CA ARG A 112 -3.00 -7.04 -23.82
C ARG A 112 -4.22 -7.96 -23.67
N LYS A 113 -4.93 -7.83 -22.56
CA LYS A 113 -6.13 -8.60 -22.22
C LYS A 113 -7.36 -7.69 -22.05
N PRO A 114 -7.81 -6.98 -23.11
CA PRO A 114 -8.90 -5.99 -23.00
C PRO A 114 -10.23 -6.60 -22.53
N ALA A 115 -10.52 -7.85 -22.85
CA ALA A 115 -11.74 -8.52 -22.39
C ALA A 115 -11.80 -8.63 -20.84
N MET A 116 -10.64 -8.80 -20.17
CA MET A 116 -10.60 -8.80 -18.71
C MET A 116 -10.83 -7.39 -18.15
N ALA A 117 -10.31 -6.36 -18.80
CA ALA A 117 -10.59 -4.98 -18.42
C ALA A 117 -12.07 -4.63 -18.57
N GLU A 118 -12.74 -5.08 -19.62
CA GLU A 118 -14.20 -4.92 -19.83
C GLU A 118 -15.01 -5.57 -18.70
N GLN A 119 -14.58 -6.73 -18.22
CA GLN A 119 -15.25 -7.41 -17.11
C GLN A 119 -15.18 -6.54 -15.85
N HIS A 120 -14.00 -6.01 -15.50
CA HIS A 120 -13.84 -5.11 -14.35
C HIS A 120 -14.61 -3.79 -14.53
N LEU A 121 -14.71 -3.26 -15.75
CA LEU A 121 -15.55 -2.11 -16.05
C LEU A 121 -17.04 -2.39 -15.79
N SER A 122 -17.53 -3.58 -16.21
CA SER A 122 -18.91 -4.01 -15.91
C SER A 122 -19.15 -4.17 -14.41
N ASP A 123 -18.18 -4.67 -13.67
CA ASP A 123 -18.28 -4.82 -12.22
C ASP A 123 -18.31 -3.43 -11.54
N LEU A 124 -17.49 -2.46 -12.00
CA LEU A 124 -17.57 -1.07 -11.54
C LEU A 124 -18.94 -0.44 -11.77
N GLU A 125 -19.57 -0.66 -12.93
CA GLU A 125 -20.92 -0.17 -13.19
C GLU A 125 -21.93 -0.67 -12.15
N LYS A 126 -21.85 -1.96 -11.78
CA LYS A 126 -22.70 -2.56 -10.75
C LYS A 126 -22.40 -2.00 -9.34
N ILE A 127 -21.11 -1.89 -8.98
CA ILE A 127 -20.66 -1.41 -7.68
C ILE A 127 -21.04 0.06 -7.48
N CYS A 128 -20.89 0.89 -8.51
CA CYS A 128 -21.23 2.31 -8.46
C CYS A 128 -22.74 2.56 -8.63
N GLY A 129 -23.49 1.60 -9.14
CA GLY A 129 -24.91 1.77 -9.50
C GLY A 129 -25.14 2.67 -10.72
N ASN A 130 -24.08 3.17 -11.35
CA ASN A 130 -24.09 4.03 -12.52
C ASN A 130 -22.71 4.09 -13.17
N ARG A 131 -22.57 4.86 -14.27
CA ARG A 131 -21.32 5.05 -15.02
C ARG A 131 -20.61 6.38 -14.72
N GLN A 132 -20.90 7.01 -13.57
CA GLN A 132 -20.42 8.35 -13.26
C GLN A 132 -19.36 8.38 -12.17
N CYS A 133 -19.09 7.26 -11.48
CA CYS A 133 -18.00 7.23 -10.53
C CYS A 133 -16.64 7.34 -11.24
N GLU A 134 -15.68 7.94 -10.57
CA GLU A 134 -14.36 8.24 -11.12
C GLU A 134 -13.69 6.97 -11.66
N GLU A 135 -13.70 5.90 -10.91
CA GLU A 135 -13.04 4.63 -11.26
C GLU A 135 -13.62 3.99 -12.52
N TYR A 136 -14.96 4.09 -12.72
CA TYR A 136 -15.58 3.64 -13.95
C TYR A 136 -15.13 4.49 -15.15
N GLN A 137 -15.16 5.82 -15.01
CA GLN A 137 -14.81 6.74 -16.08
C GLN A 137 -13.36 6.60 -16.51
N ASP A 138 -12.44 6.44 -15.54
CA ASP A 138 -11.02 6.32 -15.81
C ASP A 138 -10.70 5.00 -16.53
N LEU A 139 -11.26 3.87 -16.07
CA LEU A 139 -11.08 2.60 -16.77
C LEU A 139 -11.74 2.59 -18.15
N ALA A 140 -12.94 3.20 -18.32
CA ALA A 140 -13.60 3.31 -19.61
C ALA A 140 -12.76 4.11 -20.60
N LYS A 141 -12.18 5.22 -20.15
CA LYS A 141 -11.27 6.05 -20.93
C LYS A 141 -10.00 5.28 -21.34
N ALA A 142 -9.39 4.54 -20.39
CA ALA A 142 -8.21 3.74 -20.67
C ALA A 142 -8.50 2.64 -21.70
N LEU A 143 -9.65 1.96 -21.58
CA LEU A 143 -10.10 0.94 -22.55
C LEU A 143 -10.36 1.52 -23.93
N ALA A 144 -11.01 2.69 -24.03
CA ALA A 144 -11.23 3.38 -25.29
C ALA A 144 -9.91 3.78 -25.97
N ALA A 145 -8.95 4.30 -25.21
CA ALA A 145 -7.62 4.63 -25.71
C ALA A 145 -6.87 3.39 -26.20
N TYR A 146 -6.95 2.28 -25.46
CA TYR A 146 -6.36 1.00 -25.86
C TYR A 146 -6.91 0.51 -27.20
N ARG A 147 -8.24 0.50 -27.37
CA ARG A 147 -8.89 0.07 -28.62
C ARG A 147 -8.52 0.94 -29.83
N LYS A 148 -8.39 2.26 -29.60
CA LYS A 148 -7.93 3.18 -30.66
C LYS A 148 -6.50 2.89 -31.11
N ALA A 149 -5.64 2.48 -30.19
CA ALA A 149 -4.24 2.15 -30.47
C ALA A 149 -4.04 0.74 -31.02
N ASN A 150 -5.04 -0.16 -30.87
CA ASN A 150 -5.00 -1.57 -31.27
C ASN A 150 -6.31 -1.95 -32.00
N PRO A 151 -6.52 -1.42 -33.24
CA PRO A 151 -7.72 -1.65 -34.03
C PRO A 151 -7.93 -3.11 -34.46
#